data_23db6510b21e7517b0e6560cdeff433e
#
_entry.id   23db6510b21e7517b0e6560cdeff433e
#
_cell.length_a   1.000
_cell.length_b   1.000
_cell.length_c   1.000
_cell.angle_alpha   90.00
_cell.angle_beta   90.00
_cell.angle_gamma   90.00
#
_symmetry.space_group_name_H-M   'P 1'
#
loop_
_entity.id
_entity.type
_entity.pdbx_description
1 polymer ?
#
loop_
_entity_poly.entity_id
_entity_poly.type
_entity_poly.pdbx_seq_one_letter_code
_entity_poly.pdbx_strand_id
1 'polypeptide(L)'
;MKMNFLNSSYLFNNADAYIDRVAQRFINDFRYKGYEVDGVKLPSGEWDISLKKGNLFQAVLGMQTALKVKISSTPPHALVKMSIGLFGQQAIPTILTVAVWWPIAICQVAGLVKQYKMDQEVLTSIVHGFNVAAGHTVSYTAIN
;
A
#
# COMPACT_ATOMS: atom_id res chain seq x y z
N MET A 1 -18.19 14.53 10.20
CA MET A 1 -16.93 15.10 9.68
C MET A 1 -16.13 14.02 8.99
N LYS A 2 -15.75 14.27 7.78
CA LYS A 2 -15.01 13.29 7.00
C LYS A 2 -13.51 13.52 7.17
N MET A 3 -12.82 12.55 7.75
CA MET A 3 -11.37 12.62 7.90
C MET A 3 -10.71 12.32 6.56
N ASN A 4 -9.62 13.05 6.28
CA ASN A 4 -8.92 12.91 5.01
C ASN A 4 -7.87 11.81 5.10
N PHE A 5 -8.32 10.55 5.07
CA PHE A 5 -7.44 9.39 5.04
C PHE A 5 -6.98 9.10 3.62
N LEU A 6 -5.76 8.59 3.50
CA LEU A 6 -5.35 7.97 2.27
C LEU A 6 -6.03 6.60 2.18
N ASN A 7 -6.91 6.44 1.21
CA ASN A 7 -7.61 5.18 0.98
C ASN A 7 -7.98 5.12 -0.49
N SER A 8 -7.08 4.57 -1.28
CA SER A 8 -7.22 4.51 -2.73
C SER A 8 -7.23 3.06 -3.19
N SER A 9 -8.10 2.76 -4.15
CA SER A 9 -8.20 1.42 -4.71
C SER A 9 -8.18 1.51 -6.24
N TYR A 10 -7.47 0.57 -6.85
CA TYR A 10 -7.32 0.49 -8.31
C TYR A 10 -7.56 -0.94 -8.77
N LEU A 11 -8.40 -1.09 -9.78
CA LEU A 11 -8.66 -2.40 -10.40
C LEU A 11 -7.90 -2.48 -11.72
N PHE A 12 -7.02 -3.47 -11.82
CA PHE A 12 -6.23 -3.73 -13.03
C PHE A 12 -6.90 -4.88 -13.79
N ASN A 13 -7.32 -4.60 -15.02
CA ASN A 13 -8.14 -5.53 -15.80
C ASN A 13 -7.30 -6.71 -16.31
N ASN A 14 -7.84 -7.92 -16.13
CA ASN A 14 -7.25 -9.17 -16.63
C ASN A 14 -5.79 -9.34 -16.19
N ALA A 15 -5.48 -8.99 -14.96
CA ALA A 15 -4.11 -8.92 -14.47
C ALA A 15 -3.81 -9.79 -13.26
N ASP A 16 -4.78 -10.63 -12.82
CA ASP A 16 -4.59 -11.44 -11.62
C ASP A 16 -3.44 -12.45 -11.76
N ALA A 17 -3.14 -12.91 -12.97
CA ALA A 17 -2.04 -13.84 -13.21
C ALA A 17 -0.66 -13.23 -12.95
N TYR A 18 -0.54 -11.91 -12.89
CA TYR A 18 0.74 -11.20 -12.76
C TYR A 18 1.03 -10.71 -11.35
N ILE A 19 0.13 -10.96 -10.40
CA ILE A 19 0.20 -10.36 -9.06
C ILE A 19 1.52 -10.69 -8.35
N ASP A 20 1.91 -11.96 -8.31
CA ASP A 20 3.14 -12.36 -7.60
C ASP A 20 4.38 -11.69 -8.19
N ARG A 21 4.46 -11.64 -9.49
CA ARG A 21 5.58 -11.03 -10.20
C ARG A 21 5.65 -9.53 -9.96
N VAL A 22 4.50 -8.88 -10.01
CA VAL A 22 4.41 -7.43 -9.76
C VAL A 22 4.75 -7.10 -8.32
N ALA A 23 4.23 -7.88 -7.36
CA ALA A 23 4.51 -7.67 -5.95
C ALA A 23 6.00 -7.79 -5.64
N GLN A 24 6.66 -8.82 -6.13
CA GLN A 24 8.09 -9.03 -5.89
C GLN A 24 8.94 -7.93 -6.52
N ARG A 25 8.61 -7.53 -7.75
CA ARG A 25 9.30 -6.43 -8.42
C ARG A 25 9.13 -5.12 -7.66
N PHE A 26 7.91 -4.83 -7.20
CA PHE A 26 7.61 -3.63 -6.44
C PHE A 26 8.42 -3.57 -5.15
N ILE A 27 8.46 -4.67 -4.41
CA ILE A 27 9.23 -4.76 -3.16
C ILE A 27 10.70 -4.46 -3.42
N ASN A 28 11.28 -5.08 -4.44
CA ASN A 28 12.70 -4.87 -4.78
C ASN A 28 12.97 -3.45 -5.24
N ASP A 29 12.10 -2.90 -6.07
CA ASP A 29 12.21 -1.52 -6.56
C ASP A 29 12.24 -0.52 -5.41
N PHE A 30 11.33 -0.65 -4.45
CA PHE A 30 11.22 0.31 -3.37
C PHE A 30 12.34 0.15 -2.34
N ARG A 31 12.83 -1.08 -2.12
CA ARG A 31 14.05 -1.28 -1.33
C ARG A 31 15.24 -0.58 -1.98
N TYR A 32 15.36 -0.70 -3.29
CA TYR A 32 16.43 -0.03 -4.03
C TYR A 32 16.33 1.50 -3.92
N LYS A 33 15.13 2.03 -3.86
CA LYS A 33 14.89 3.47 -3.69
C LYS A 33 15.14 3.97 -2.27
N GLY A 34 15.52 3.11 -1.36
CA GLY A 34 15.84 3.49 0.02
C GLY A 34 14.69 3.36 1.01
N TYR A 35 13.58 2.77 0.60
CA TYR A 35 12.46 2.51 1.51
C TYR A 35 12.73 1.28 2.37
N GLU A 36 12.23 1.30 3.60
CA GLU A 36 12.04 0.07 4.35
C GLU A 36 10.76 -0.59 3.85
N VAL A 37 10.88 -1.84 3.44
CA VAL A 37 9.76 -2.57 2.84
C VAL A 37 9.61 -3.90 3.55
N ASP A 38 8.41 -4.19 4.02
CA ASP A 38 8.03 -5.51 4.51
C ASP A 38 6.92 -6.05 3.62
N GLY A 39 7.22 -7.09 2.84
CA GLY A 39 6.26 -7.69 1.93
C GLY A 39 6.01 -9.14 2.31
N VAL A 40 4.75 -9.49 2.53
CA VAL A 40 4.33 -10.82 2.92
C VAL A 40 3.16 -11.27 2.04
N LYS A 41 3.24 -12.48 1.52
CA LYS A 41 2.12 -13.12 0.84
C LYS A 41 1.30 -13.88 1.88
N LEU A 42 0.05 -13.50 2.04
CA LEU A 42 -0.86 -14.12 3.00
C LEU A 42 -1.34 -15.48 2.48
N PRO A 43 -1.85 -16.35 3.36
CA PRO A 43 -2.40 -17.64 2.93
C PRO A 43 -3.53 -17.52 1.90
N SER A 44 -4.25 -16.40 1.92
CA SER A 44 -5.30 -16.10 0.92
C SER A 44 -4.75 -15.81 -0.47
N GLY A 45 -3.43 -15.60 -0.61
CA GLY A 45 -2.81 -15.16 -1.85
C GLY A 45 -2.65 -13.66 -1.97
N GLU A 46 -3.24 -12.89 -1.08
CA GLU A 46 -3.09 -11.43 -1.03
C GLU A 46 -1.68 -11.06 -0.57
N TRP A 47 -1.09 -10.06 -1.20
CA TRP A 47 0.15 -9.46 -0.73
C TRP A 47 -0.13 -8.30 0.19
N ASP A 48 0.54 -8.29 1.33
CA ASP A 48 0.51 -7.19 2.30
C ASP A 48 1.90 -6.56 2.33
N ILE A 49 2.02 -5.36 1.77
CA ILE A 49 3.29 -4.67 1.62
C ILE A 49 3.26 -3.40 2.42
N SER A 50 4.24 -3.22 3.29
CA SER A 50 4.37 -2.03 4.12
C SER A 50 5.59 -1.23 3.69
N LEU A 51 5.42 0.07 3.52
CA LEU A 51 6.48 0.99 3.11
C LEU A 51 6.64 2.09 4.14
N LYS A 52 7.87 2.37 4.52
CA LYS A 52 8.18 3.59 5.28
C LYS A 52 9.54 4.11 4.87
N LYS A 53 9.75 5.41 5.04
CA LYS A 53 10.99 6.05 4.62
C LYS A 53 11.40 7.10 5.65
N GLY A 54 12.54 6.89 6.28
CA GLY A 54 13.11 7.83 7.24
C GLY A 54 12.16 8.15 8.39
N ASN A 55 12.08 9.42 8.74
CA ASN A 55 11.27 9.91 9.86
C ASN A 55 9.88 10.38 9.45
N LEU A 56 9.45 10.10 8.22
CA LEU A 56 8.14 10.53 7.72
C LEU A 56 7.00 9.80 8.42
N PHE A 57 7.24 8.59 8.90
CA PHE A 57 6.21 7.74 9.49
C PHE A 57 6.44 7.63 10.99
N GLN A 58 5.47 8.13 11.75
CA GLN A 58 5.56 8.19 13.21
C GLN A 58 5.07 6.90 13.84
N ALA A 59 5.61 6.61 15.04
CA ALA A 59 5.12 5.52 15.85
C ALA A 59 3.88 5.96 16.64
N VAL A 60 2.94 5.04 16.80
CA VAL A 60 1.75 5.21 17.65
C VAL A 60 1.75 4.09 18.67
N LEU A 61 1.87 4.41 19.95
CA LEU A 61 1.93 3.43 21.04
C LEU A 61 2.96 2.33 20.81
N GLY A 62 4.15 2.71 20.32
CA GLY A 62 5.22 1.77 20.06
C GLY A 62 5.11 1.00 18.74
N MET A 63 4.04 1.20 17.98
CA MET A 63 3.84 0.56 16.69
C MET A 63 4.08 1.57 15.58
N GLN A 64 4.88 1.19 14.58
CA GLN A 64 5.23 2.10 13.50
C GLN A 64 4.14 2.15 12.44
N THR A 65 3.81 3.36 12.01
CA THR A 65 2.90 3.56 10.88
C THR A 65 3.62 3.31 9.57
N ALA A 66 2.85 3.05 8.53
CA ALA A 66 3.38 2.77 7.20
C ALA A 66 2.34 3.07 6.13
N LEU A 67 2.82 3.29 4.91
CA LEU A 67 1.96 3.23 3.73
C LEU A 67 1.77 1.75 3.40
N LYS A 68 0.53 1.30 3.39
CA LYS A 68 0.19 -0.09 3.10
C LYS A 68 -0.26 -0.22 1.66
N VAL A 69 0.32 -1.20 0.97
CA VAL A 69 -0.08 -1.55 -0.39
C VAL A 69 -0.51 -3.01 -0.36
N LYS A 70 -1.77 -3.26 -0.63
CA LYS A 70 -2.31 -4.61 -0.67
C LYS A 70 -2.69 -4.96 -2.09
N ILE A 71 -2.22 -6.11 -2.56
CA ILE A 71 -2.50 -6.58 -3.92
C ILE A 71 -3.20 -7.92 -3.80
N SER A 72 -4.43 -7.98 -4.29
CA SER A 72 -5.26 -9.18 -4.20
C SER A 72 -5.86 -9.55 -5.54
N SER A 73 -6.27 -10.80 -5.67
CA SER A 73 -6.94 -11.29 -6.87
C SER A 73 -8.45 -11.13 -6.73
N THR A 74 -9.05 -10.50 -7.72
CA THR A 74 -10.50 -10.46 -7.93
C THR A 74 -10.71 -10.99 -9.36
N PRO A 75 -10.65 -12.32 -9.55
CA PRO A 75 -10.52 -12.90 -10.89
C PRO A 75 -11.55 -12.37 -11.87
N PRO A 76 -11.14 -12.07 -13.11
CA PRO A 76 -9.78 -12.15 -13.67
C PRO A 76 -8.89 -10.95 -13.40
N HIS A 77 -9.29 -10.06 -12.50
CA HIS A 77 -8.63 -8.77 -12.26
C HIS A 77 -7.71 -8.81 -11.04
N ALA A 78 -6.83 -7.82 -10.95
CA ALA A 78 -6.01 -7.56 -9.77
C ALA A 78 -6.50 -6.27 -9.10
N LEU A 79 -6.63 -6.33 -7.78
CA LEU A 79 -7.07 -5.18 -6.98
C LEU A 79 -5.89 -4.69 -6.14
N VAL A 80 -5.56 -3.41 -6.27
CA VAL A 80 -4.49 -2.75 -5.51
C VAL A 80 -5.11 -1.72 -4.60
N LYS A 81 -4.87 -1.85 -3.30
CA LYS A 81 -5.36 -0.88 -2.30
C LYS A 81 -4.19 -0.21 -1.60
N MET A 82 -4.26 1.10 -1.48
CA MET A 82 -3.31 1.89 -0.70
C MET A 82 -4.01 2.52 0.48
N SER A 83 -3.42 2.40 1.66
CA SER A 83 -3.96 2.99 2.88
C SER A 83 -2.83 3.24 3.87
N ILE A 84 -3.13 3.96 4.93
CA ILE A 84 -2.20 4.10 6.05
C ILE A 84 -2.55 3.04 7.08
N GLY A 85 -1.52 2.35 7.57
CA GLY A 85 -1.70 1.32 8.59
C GLY A 85 -0.43 1.14 9.40
N LEU A 86 -0.24 -0.06 9.92
CA LEU A 86 0.94 -0.41 10.70
C LEU A 86 1.95 -1.16 9.84
N PHE A 87 3.22 -0.93 10.13
CA PHE A 87 4.31 -1.61 9.44
C PHE A 87 4.29 -3.10 9.79
N GLY A 88 4.30 -3.93 8.78
CA GLY A 88 4.20 -5.39 8.92
C GLY A 88 2.74 -5.83 9.03
N GLN A 89 2.52 -7.04 9.56
CA GLN A 89 1.19 -7.65 9.69
C GLN A 89 0.53 -7.34 11.03
N GLN A 90 0.89 -6.26 11.67
CA GLN A 90 0.35 -5.92 12.98
C GLN A 90 -1.11 -5.51 12.87
N ALA A 91 -1.94 -6.05 13.75
CA ALA A 91 -3.33 -5.64 13.86
C ALA A 91 -3.41 -4.25 14.49
N ILE A 92 -4.37 -3.45 14.03
CA ILE A 92 -4.64 -2.17 14.66
C ILE A 92 -5.21 -2.44 16.07
N PRO A 93 -4.57 -1.87 17.12
CA PRO A 93 -5.08 -2.08 18.49
C PRO A 93 -6.49 -1.52 18.64
N THR A 94 -7.30 -2.22 19.45
CA THR A 94 -8.70 -1.86 19.66
C THR A 94 -8.96 -1.17 20.99
N ILE A 95 -7.91 -0.82 21.74
CA ILE A 95 -8.08 -0.11 23.01
C ILE A 95 -8.55 1.33 22.75
N LEU A 96 -9.33 1.83 23.68
CA LEU A 96 -9.98 3.14 23.55
C LEU A 96 -8.99 4.29 23.28
N THR A 97 -7.84 4.25 23.91
CA THR A 97 -6.79 5.28 23.73
C THR A 97 -6.35 5.36 22.28
N VAL A 98 -6.18 4.21 21.62
CA VAL A 98 -5.79 4.16 20.21
C VAL A 98 -6.93 4.68 19.34
N ALA A 99 -8.17 4.38 19.70
CA ALA A 99 -9.32 4.88 18.95
C ALA A 99 -9.36 6.41 18.89
N VAL A 100 -8.79 7.09 19.90
CA VAL A 100 -8.71 8.56 19.93
C VAL A 100 -7.51 9.07 19.14
N TRP A 101 -6.34 8.48 19.34
CA TRP A 101 -5.07 8.99 18.77
C TRP A 101 -4.78 8.46 17.37
N TRP A 102 -5.24 7.24 17.07
CA TRP A 102 -4.94 6.59 15.79
C TRP A 102 -5.44 7.39 14.58
N PRO A 103 -6.69 7.89 14.55
CA PRO A 103 -7.16 8.66 13.41
C PRO A 103 -6.35 9.92 13.16
N ILE A 104 -5.88 10.60 14.22
CA ILE A 104 -5.04 11.79 14.09
C ILE A 104 -3.70 11.42 13.45
N ALA A 105 -3.07 10.35 13.91
CA ALA A 105 -1.80 9.89 13.36
C ALA A 105 -1.95 9.49 11.89
N ILE A 106 -3.04 8.81 11.54
CA ILE A 106 -3.32 8.44 10.15
C ILE A 106 -3.44 9.68 9.28
N CYS A 107 -4.15 10.71 9.73
CA CYS A 107 -4.29 11.96 8.97
C CYS A 107 -2.95 12.65 8.74
N GLN A 108 -2.09 12.68 9.76
CA GLN A 108 -0.77 13.29 9.65
C GLN A 108 0.11 12.56 8.65
N VAL A 109 0.15 11.24 8.74
CA VAL A 109 0.94 10.40 7.82
C VAL A 109 0.38 10.51 6.40
N ALA A 110 -0.94 10.47 6.23
CA ALA A 110 -1.56 10.61 4.92
C ALA A 110 -1.21 11.96 4.28
N GLY A 111 -1.16 13.04 5.09
CA GLY A 111 -0.74 14.35 4.60
C GLY A 111 0.70 14.35 4.11
N LEU A 112 1.61 13.69 4.83
CA LEU A 112 3.00 13.56 4.42
C LEU A 112 3.15 12.74 3.15
N VAL A 113 2.43 11.62 3.05
CA VAL A 113 2.44 10.78 1.84
C VAL A 113 2.03 11.60 0.61
N LYS A 114 0.98 12.40 0.72
CA LYS A 114 0.52 13.25 -0.37
C LYS A 114 1.48 14.38 -0.67
N GLN A 115 2.05 15.00 0.36
CA GLN A 115 3.01 16.09 0.20
C GLN A 115 4.25 15.63 -0.59
N TYR A 116 4.76 14.43 -0.30
CA TYR A 116 5.92 13.87 -0.98
C TYR A 116 5.55 13.01 -2.17
N LYS A 117 4.26 12.95 -2.53
CA LYS A 117 3.75 12.21 -3.71
C LYS A 117 4.10 10.73 -3.69
N MET A 118 4.18 10.14 -2.50
CA MET A 118 4.55 8.72 -2.36
C MET A 118 3.49 7.81 -2.96
N ASP A 119 2.21 8.18 -2.82
CA ASP A 119 1.10 7.44 -3.41
C ASP A 119 1.19 7.39 -4.94
N GLN A 120 1.57 8.51 -5.56
CA GLN A 120 1.77 8.57 -7.00
C GLN A 120 2.97 7.74 -7.46
N GLU A 121 4.05 7.77 -6.70
CA GLU A 121 5.23 6.95 -6.97
C GLU A 121 4.91 5.46 -6.91
N VAL A 122 4.13 5.05 -5.89
CA VAL A 122 3.66 3.68 -5.75
C VAL A 122 2.80 3.28 -6.94
N LEU A 123 1.83 4.09 -7.32
CA LEU A 123 0.95 3.78 -8.44
C LEU A 123 1.74 3.66 -9.74
N THR A 124 2.65 4.58 -10.00
CA THR A 124 3.50 4.54 -11.20
C THR A 124 4.30 3.23 -11.27
N SER A 125 4.89 2.82 -10.17
CA SER A 125 5.66 1.57 -10.10
C SER A 125 4.79 0.34 -10.34
N ILE A 126 3.60 0.31 -9.75
CA ILE A 126 2.65 -0.81 -9.91
C ILE A 126 2.16 -0.90 -11.36
N VAL A 127 1.76 0.24 -11.95
CA VAL A 127 1.31 0.29 -13.36
C VAL A 127 2.41 -0.23 -14.29
N HIS A 128 3.63 0.26 -14.09
CA HIS A 128 4.77 -0.20 -14.90
C HIS A 128 5.02 -1.69 -14.72
N GLY A 129 4.93 -2.17 -13.49
CA GLY A 129 5.12 -3.58 -13.18
C GLY A 129 4.12 -4.47 -13.89
N PHE A 130 2.84 -4.11 -13.89
CA PHE A 130 1.81 -4.86 -14.62
C PHE A 130 2.05 -4.84 -16.13
N ASN A 131 2.41 -3.69 -16.67
CA ASN A 131 2.67 -3.57 -18.11
C ASN A 131 3.85 -4.44 -18.54
N VAL A 132 4.92 -4.45 -17.77
CA VAL A 132 6.09 -5.29 -18.05
C VAL A 132 5.75 -6.76 -17.93
N ALA A 133 5.04 -7.15 -16.87
CA ALA A 133 4.69 -8.56 -16.63
C ALA A 133 3.75 -9.08 -17.73
N ALA A 134 2.81 -8.28 -18.18
CA ALA A 134 1.85 -8.67 -19.20
C ALA A 134 2.43 -8.59 -20.63
N GLY A 135 3.47 -7.78 -20.84
CA GLY A 135 4.02 -7.54 -22.17
C GLY A 135 3.18 -6.60 -23.03
N HIS A 136 2.20 -5.93 -22.41
CA HIS A 136 1.35 -4.94 -23.08
C HIS A 136 0.78 -3.98 -22.03
N THR A 137 0.13 -2.91 -22.47
CA THR A 137 -0.50 -1.97 -21.57
C THR A 137 -1.71 -2.61 -20.88
N VAL A 138 -1.69 -2.63 -19.54
CA VAL A 138 -2.81 -3.12 -18.72
C VAL A 138 -3.66 -1.92 -18.33
N SER A 139 -4.93 -1.95 -18.68
CA SER A 139 -5.85 -0.89 -18.29
C SER A 139 -6.23 -1.02 -16.82
N TYR A 140 -6.44 0.10 -16.16
CA TYR A 140 -6.87 0.11 -14.78
C TYR A 140 -7.84 1.26 -14.52
N THR A 141 -8.62 1.13 -13.45
CA THR A 141 -9.63 2.10 -13.06
C THR A 141 -9.52 2.33 -11.56
N ALA A 142 -9.54 3.59 -11.16
CA ALA A 142 -9.68 3.94 -9.74
C ALA A 142 -11.11 3.61 -9.30
N ILE A 143 -11.22 2.88 -8.18
CA ILE A 143 -12.52 2.49 -7.61
C ILE A 143 -12.56 2.92 -6.16
N ASN A 144 -13.65 3.54 -5.74
CA ASN A 144 -13.84 3.93 -4.35
C ASN A 144 -15.26 3.62 -3.91
#